data_a3104b6bb989aed9c1ca7819a3c5e5de
#
_entry.id   a3104b6bb989aed9c1ca7819a3c5e5de
#
_cell.length_a   1.000
_cell.length_b   1.000
_cell.length_c   1.000
_cell.angle_alpha   90.00
_cell.angle_beta   90.00
_cell.angle_gamma   90.00
#
_symmetry.space_group_name_H-M   'P 1'
#
loop_
_entity.id
_entity.type
_entity.pdbx_description
1 polymer ?
#
loop_
_entity_poly.entity_id
_entity_poly.type
_entity_poly.pdbx_seq_one_letter_code
_entity_poly.pdbx_strand_id
1 'polypeptide(L)'
;MKKVIIEELGITIPEPENYRDCFMLIRSDYFRCTGSRNDSFIKMFLFALREPSFMFQIWWRLSMVKGWAYLFTKLLHRHYMFKLGLYIPSTARLGYGFLIGHPAGIIINHTAIIGNNVNISQFTTIGSNEKRAAMIGDNVYIGPSVCFIEDVKIGSNATIGAGAIVKKDVAENSVVAGNPAKEISAKVTPGKYINNKWV
;
A
#
# COMPACT_ATOMS: atom_id res chain seq x y z
N MET A 1 -18.05 4.65 -5.34
CA MET A 1 -16.65 4.84 -4.91
C MET A 1 -16.25 6.27 -5.19
N LYS A 2 -15.97 7.01 -4.17
CA LYS A 2 -15.54 8.41 -4.24
C LYS A 2 -14.09 8.49 -4.74
N LYS A 3 -13.76 9.55 -5.46
CA LYS A 3 -12.39 9.85 -5.90
C LYS A 3 -11.86 11.03 -5.06
N VAL A 4 -10.69 10.86 -4.47
CA VAL A 4 -10.02 11.89 -3.67
C VAL A 4 -8.77 12.35 -4.41
N ILE A 5 -8.71 13.62 -4.73
CA ILE A 5 -7.55 14.24 -5.39
C ILE A 5 -6.54 14.61 -4.30
N ILE A 6 -5.30 14.23 -4.49
CA ILE A 6 -4.16 14.60 -3.66
C ILE A 6 -3.32 15.59 -4.47
N GLU A 7 -3.62 16.85 -4.31
CA GLU A 7 -3.05 17.94 -5.12
C GLU A 7 -1.52 17.98 -5.03
N GLU A 8 -0.97 17.72 -3.84
CA GLU A 8 0.47 17.74 -3.57
C GLU A 8 1.28 16.72 -4.38
N LEU A 9 0.63 15.67 -4.87
CA LEU A 9 1.25 14.61 -5.68
C LEU A 9 0.65 14.52 -7.09
N GLY A 10 -0.39 15.30 -7.40
CA GLY A 10 -1.10 15.23 -8.68
C GLY A 10 -1.77 13.87 -8.94
N ILE A 11 -2.12 13.12 -7.91
CA ILE A 11 -2.72 11.80 -8.03
C ILE A 11 -4.19 11.77 -7.56
N THR A 12 -4.90 10.73 -7.95
CA THR A 12 -6.27 10.49 -7.47
C THR A 12 -6.37 9.08 -6.90
N ILE A 13 -6.83 8.96 -5.66
CA ILE A 13 -7.03 7.68 -5.00
C ILE A 13 -8.52 7.39 -4.79
N PRO A 14 -8.94 6.11 -4.84
CA PRO A 14 -10.30 5.69 -4.54
C PRO A 14 -10.56 5.68 -3.03
N GLU A 15 -11.73 6.14 -2.62
CA GLU A 15 -12.24 6.02 -1.25
C GLU A 15 -13.54 5.20 -1.29
N PRO A 16 -13.58 4.00 -0.69
CA PRO A 16 -14.75 3.14 -0.75
C PRO A 16 -15.86 3.69 0.15
N GLU A 17 -17.12 3.66 -0.35
CA GLU A 17 -18.31 4.12 0.36
C GLU A 17 -19.21 2.94 0.81
N ASN A 18 -19.02 1.78 0.19
CA ASN A 18 -19.81 0.58 0.44
C ASN A 18 -18.99 -0.69 0.16
N TYR A 19 -19.53 -1.87 0.49
CA TYR A 19 -18.82 -3.13 0.29
C TYR A 19 -18.57 -3.48 -1.19
N ARG A 20 -19.39 -3.00 -2.13
CA ARG A 20 -19.13 -3.19 -3.57
C ARG A 20 -17.84 -2.49 -3.97
N ASP A 21 -17.60 -1.30 -3.44
CA ASP A 21 -16.35 -0.56 -3.67
C ASP A 21 -15.14 -1.28 -3.05
N CYS A 22 -15.32 -1.81 -1.82
CA CYS A 22 -14.28 -2.65 -1.18
C CYS A 22 -13.92 -3.88 -2.04
N PHE A 23 -14.93 -4.54 -2.63
CA PHE A 23 -14.68 -5.67 -3.53
C PHE A 23 -13.91 -5.26 -4.80
N MET A 24 -14.16 -4.08 -5.34
CA MET A 24 -13.36 -3.57 -6.47
C MET A 24 -11.90 -3.36 -6.08
N LEU A 25 -11.63 -2.84 -4.88
CA LEU A 25 -10.27 -2.69 -4.36
C LEU A 25 -9.61 -4.07 -4.13
N ILE A 26 -10.31 -5.04 -3.56
CA ILE A 26 -9.82 -6.41 -3.38
C ILE A 26 -9.48 -7.05 -4.74
N ARG A 27 -10.32 -6.86 -5.76
CA ARG A 27 -10.05 -7.34 -7.13
C ARG A 27 -8.79 -6.70 -7.72
N SER A 28 -8.59 -5.40 -7.49
CA SER A 28 -7.38 -4.72 -7.93
C SER A 28 -6.12 -5.26 -7.23
N ASP A 29 -6.20 -5.51 -5.93
CA ASP A 29 -5.11 -6.10 -5.16
C ASP A 29 -4.81 -7.54 -5.60
N TYR A 30 -5.86 -8.35 -5.88
CA TYR A 30 -5.73 -9.69 -6.46
C TYR A 30 -5.02 -9.69 -7.83
N PHE A 31 -5.43 -8.77 -8.70
CA PHE A 31 -4.80 -8.62 -10.01
C PHE A 31 -3.32 -8.27 -9.89
N ARG A 32 -2.95 -7.43 -8.93
CA ARG A 32 -1.54 -7.10 -8.65
C ARG A 32 -0.73 -8.34 -8.28
N CYS A 33 -1.30 -9.21 -7.46
CA CYS A 33 -0.64 -10.44 -7.03
C CYS A 33 -0.50 -11.46 -8.16
N THR A 34 -1.51 -11.62 -9.01
CA THR A 34 -1.62 -12.76 -9.92
C THR A 34 -1.48 -12.43 -11.40
N GLY A 35 -1.66 -11.17 -11.80
CA GLY A 35 -1.79 -10.75 -13.19
C GLY A 35 -3.09 -11.22 -13.86
N SER A 36 -3.96 -11.93 -13.14
CA SER A 36 -5.18 -12.51 -13.68
C SER A 36 -6.39 -11.62 -13.47
N ARG A 37 -7.13 -11.32 -14.53
CA ARG A 37 -8.46 -10.71 -14.46
C ARG A 37 -9.58 -11.72 -14.19
N ASN A 38 -9.25 -13.01 -14.08
CA ASN A 38 -10.20 -14.04 -13.68
C ASN A 38 -10.33 -14.05 -12.15
N ASP A 39 -11.12 -13.15 -11.65
CA ASP A 39 -11.29 -12.78 -10.26
C ASP A 39 -12.62 -13.30 -9.67
N SER A 40 -13.03 -14.53 -10.05
CA SER A 40 -14.19 -15.15 -9.41
C SER A 40 -13.95 -15.26 -7.90
N PHE A 41 -15.01 -15.07 -7.11
CA PHE A 41 -14.95 -15.10 -5.65
C PHE A 41 -14.27 -16.38 -5.12
N ILE A 42 -14.56 -17.54 -5.72
CA ILE A 42 -13.97 -18.83 -5.33
C ILE A 42 -12.45 -18.81 -5.53
N LYS A 43 -11.98 -18.30 -6.68
CA LYS A 43 -10.53 -18.23 -6.97
C LYS A 43 -9.81 -17.27 -6.03
N MET A 44 -10.36 -16.10 -5.77
CA MET A 44 -9.81 -15.15 -4.81
C MET A 44 -9.75 -15.74 -3.39
N PHE A 45 -10.80 -16.46 -2.98
CA PHE A 45 -10.83 -17.10 -1.68
C PHE A 45 -9.79 -18.23 -1.55
N LEU A 46 -9.68 -19.11 -2.55
CA LEU A 46 -8.65 -20.16 -2.58
C LEU A 46 -7.23 -19.58 -2.60
N PHE A 47 -7.02 -18.47 -3.31
CA PHE A 47 -5.75 -17.75 -3.30
C PHE A 47 -5.46 -17.17 -1.91
N ALA A 48 -6.44 -16.56 -1.27
CA ALA A 48 -6.29 -16.00 0.07
C ALA A 48 -5.93 -17.04 1.14
N LEU A 49 -6.38 -18.29 0.99
CA LEU A 49 -5.99 -19.39 1.89
C LEU A 49 -4.50 -19.74 1.79
N ARG A 50 -3.87 -19.48 0.65
CA ARG A 50 -2.44 -19.75 0.40
C ARG A 50 -1.56 -18.53 0.64
N GLU A 51 -2.11 -17.32 0.44
CA GLU A 51 -1.40 -16.05 0.54
C GLU A 51 -1.88 -15.22 1.75
N PRO A 52 -1.20 -15.32 2.90
CA PRO A 52 -1.61 -14.63 4.13
C PRO A 52 -1.69 -13.11 3.98
N SER A 53 -0.82 -12.50 3.15
CA SER A 53 -0.87 -11.07 2.85
C SER A 53 -2.19 -10.67 2.17
N PHE A 54 -2.65 -11.47 1.24
CA PHE A 54 -3.91 -11.22 0.53
C PHE A 54 -5.13 -11.47 1.43
N MET A 55 -5.08 -12.49 2.31
CA MET A 55 -6.11 -12.70 3.31
C MET A 55 -6.25 -11.49 4.25
N PHE A 56 -5.12 -10.93 4.71
CA PHE A 56 -5.12 -9.68 5.47
C PHE A 56 -5.75 -8.54 4.67
N GLN A 57 -5.38 -8.36 3.39
CA GLN A 57 -5.88 -7.29 2.54
C GLN A 57 -7.41 -7.37 2.35
N ILE A 58 -7.99 -8.57 2.22
CA ILE A 58 -9.44 -8.75 2.16
C ILE A 58 -10.12 -8.13 3.39
N TRP A 59 -9.70 -8.54 4.59
CA TRP A 59 -10.34 -8.09 5.82
C TRP A 59 -10.06 -6.62 6.10
N TRP A 60 -8.85 -6.16 5.77
CA TRP A 60 -8.50 -4.76 5.86
C TRP A 60 -9.38 -3.89 4.95
N ARG A 61 -9.51 -4.22 3.65
CA ARG A 61 -10.36 -3.49 2.71
C ARG A 61 -11.83 -3.48 3.15
N LEU A 62 -12.37 -4.59 3.58
CA LEU A 62 -13.75 -4.69 4.06
C LEU A 62 -13.99 -3.90 5.36
N SER A 63 -12.97 -3.70 6.19
CA SER A 63 -13.06 -2.92 7.43
C SER A 63 -12.99 -1.40 7.22
N MET A 64 -12.77 -0.93 6.00
CA MET A 64 -12.75 0.51 5.68
C MET A 64 -14.14 1.15 5.70
N VAL A 65 -15.20 0.35 5.52
CA VAL A 65 -16.59 0.82 5.40
C VAL A 65 -17.42 0.39 6.61
N LYS A 66 -18.16 1.35 7.18
CA LYS A 66 -19.10 1.10 8.30
C LYS A 66 -20.44 0.61 7.76
N GLY A 67 -20.52 -0.66 7.38
CA GLY A 67 -21.74 -1.33 6.93
C GLY A 67 -22.21 -2.43 7.89
N TRP A 68 -23.14 -3.27 7.46
CA TRP A 68 -23.78 -4.31 8.29
C TRP A 68 -22.77 -5.35 8.85
N ALA A 69 -21.68 -5.62 8.16
CA ALA A 69 -20.65 -6.56 8.60
C ALA A 69 -19.45 -5.88 9.28
N TYR A 70 -19.51 -4.59 9.59
CA TYR A 70 -18.35 -3.81 10.03
C TYR A 70 -17.65 -4.38 11.26
N LEU A 71 -18.39 -4.75 12.31
CA LEU A 71 -17.79 -5.31 13.52
C LEU A 71 -17.06 -6.62 13.25
N PHE A 72 -17.64 -7.49 12.44
CA PHE A 72 -17.04 -8.76 12.03
C PHE A 72 -15.77 -8.55 11.21
N THR A 73 -15.83 -7.72 10.17
CA THR A 73 -14.67 -7.43 9.32
C THR A 73 -13.55 -6.74 10.10
N LYS A 74 -13.90 -5.86 11.05
CA LYS A 74 -12.95 -5.19 11.92
C LYS A 74 -12.24 -6.16 12.88
N LEU A 75 -12.95 -7.15 13.41
CA LEU A 75 -12.36 -8.20 14.26
C LEU A 75 -11.39 -9.07 13.48
N LEU A 76 -11.76 -9.48 12.27
CA LEU A 76 -10.88 -10.29 11.42
C LEU A 76 -9.66 -9.48 10.93
N HIS A 77 -9.84 -8.22 10.53
CA HIS A 77 -8.73 -7.33 10.24
C HIS A 77 -7.75 -7.26 11.42
N ARG A 78 -8.25 -7.00 12.63
CA ARG A 78 -7.44 -6.95 13.85
C ARG A 78 -6.73 -8.28 14.12
N HIS A 79 -7.41 -9.41 13.95
CA HIS A 79 -6.82 -10.74 14.12
C HIS A 79 -5.62 -10.94 13.19
N TYR A 80 -5.80 -10.70 11.88
CA TYR A 80 -4.71 -10.87 10.91
C TYR A 80 -3.61 -9.82 11.06
N MET A 81 -3.94 -8.62 11.48
CA MET A 81 -2.97 -7.57 11.81
C MET A 81 -1.98 -8.05 12.87
N PHE A 82 -2.45 -8.61 13.98
CA PHE A 82 -1.59 -9.16 15.03
C PHE A 82 -0.88 -10.46 14.60
N LYS A 83 -1.62 -11.36 13.95
CA LYS A 83 -1.08 -12.65 13.50
C LYS A 83 0.13 -12.50 12.57
N LEU A 84 0.12 -11.48 11.71
CA LEU A 84 1.15 -11.27 10.69
C LEU A 84 2.14 -10.15 11.07
N GLY A 85 1.96 -9.49 12.22
CA GLY A 85 2.78 -8.35 12.60
C GLY A 85 2.63 -7.16 11.65
N LEU A 86 1.44 -6.97 11.10
CA LEU A 86 1.13 -5.84 10.22
C LEU A 86 0.34 -4.79 11.01
N TYR A 87 0.78 -3.55 11.02
CA TYR A 87 0.01 -2.45 11.57
C TYR A 87 -0.40 -1.50 10.43
N ILE A 88 -1.51 -1.83 9.77
CA ILE A 88 -2.11 -1.03 8.69
C ILE A 88 -3.55 -0.71 9.09
N PRO A 89 -3.81 0.48 9.65
CA PRO A 89 -5.15 0.84 10.11
C PRO A 89 -6.12 1.03 8.94
N SER A 90 -7.39 0.70 9.13
CA SER A 90 -8.43 0.86 8.11
C SER A 90 -8.74 2.32 7.77
N THR A 91 -8.20 3.27 8.52
CA THR A 91 -8.30 4.71 8.30
C THR A 91 -7.18 5.28 7.44
N ALA A 92 -6.10 4.52 7.20
CA ALA A 92 -5.06 4.93 6.27
C ALA A 92 -5.61 4.96 4.83
N ARG A 93 -5.22 5.98 4.07
CA ARG A 93 -5.71 6.19 2.70
C ARG A 93 -4.79 5.51 1.71
N LEU A 94 -5.25 4.42 1.13
CA LEU A 94 -4.47 3.65 0.15
C LEU A 94 -5.28 3.43 -1.14
N GLY A 95 -4.62 3.69 -2.26
CA GLY A 95 -5.14 3.50 -3.60
C GLY A 95 -5.50 2.04 -3.92
N TYR A 96 -5.90 1.79 -5.15
CA TYR A 96 -6.12 0.44 -5.66
C TYR A 96 -4.79 -0.25 -6.00
N GLY A 97 -4.84 -1.58 -6.14
CA GLY A 97 -3.67 -2.37 -6.54
C GLY A 97 -2.52 -2.31 -5.54
N PHE A 98 -2.81 -2.25 -4.24
CA PHE A 98 -1.78 -2.30 -3.21
C PHE A 98 -1.24 -3.71 -3.06
N LEU A 99 0.07 -3.88 -3.10
CA LEU A 99 0.72 -5.18 -3.01
C LEU A 99 1.66 -5.25 -1.81
N ILE A 100 1.38 -6.18 -0.90
CA ILE A 100 2.26 -6.55 0.20
C ILE A 100 3.10 -7.75 -0.25
N GLY A 101 4.39 -7.52 -0.48
CA GLY A 101 5.30 -8.58 -0.97
C GLY A 101 5.51 -9.68 0.06
N HIS A 102 5.85 -9.31 1.29
CA HIS A 102 6.03 -10.24 2.41
C HIS A 102 5.39 -9.66 3.66
N PRO A 103 4.41 -10.36 4.27
CA PRO A 103 3.62 -9.83 5.38
C PRO A 103 4.34 -9.99 6.73
N ALA A 104 5.35 -9.16 6.98
CA ALA A 104 6.08 -9.16 8.25
C ALA A 104 6.51 -7.73 8.64
N GLY A 105 6.15 -7.29 9.84
CA GLY A 105 6.67 -6.08 10.46
C GLY A 105 6.40 -4.78 9.69
N ILE A 106 5.29 -4.68 8.95
CA ILE A 106 4.93 -3.45 8.22
C ILE A 106 4.09 -2.56 9.14
N ILE A 107 4.52 -1.31 9.32
CA ILE A 107 3.84 -0.31 10.14
C ILE A 107 3.51 0.89 9.28
N ILE A 108 2.22 1.22 9.19
CA ILE A 108 1.72 2.40 8.46
C ILE A 108 0.93 3.27 9.43
N ASN A 109 1.35 4.52 9.59
CA ASN A 109 0.61 5.51 10.37
C ASN A 109 -0.74 5.82 9.72
N HIS A 110 -1.77 6.08 10.52
CA HIS A 110 -3.13 6.34 10.06
C HIS A 110 -3.28 7.61 9.19
N THR A 111 -2.32 8.53 9.24
CA THR A 111 -2.29 9.75 8.43
C THR A 111 -1.58 9.57 7.09
N ALA A 112 -0.96 8.42 6.85
CA ALA A 112 -0.29 8.14 5.58
C ALA A 112 -1.26 8.15 4.41
N ILE A 113 -0.78 8.67 3.28
CA ILE A 113 -1.48 8.62 1.99
C ILE A 113 -0.61 7.84 1.04
N ILE A 114 -1.16 6.79 0.45
CA ILE A 114 -0.43 5.91 -0.48
C ILE A 114 -1.25 5.81 -1.76
N GLY A 115 -0.61 6.12 -2.88
CA GLY A 115 -1.20 6.10 -4.21
C GLY A 115 -1.57 4.70 -4.71
N ASN A 116 -1.80 4.62 -6.00
CA ASN A 116 -2.23 3.41 -6.68
C ASN A 116 -1.03 2.53 -7.09
N ASN A 117 -1.25 1.22 -7.15
CA ASN A 117 -0.24 0.24 -7.61
C ASN A 117 1.08 0.29 -6.82
N VAL A 118 1.03 0.59 -5.54
CA VAL A 118 2.24 0.63 -4.69
C VAL A 118 2.58 -0.78 -4.19
N ASN A 119 3.87 -1.12 -4.26
CA ASN A 119 4.42 -2.32 -3.64
C ASN A 119 5.09 -1.95 -2.32
N ILE A 120 4.81 -2.70 -1.27
CA ILE A 120 5.49 -2.57 0.02
C ILE A 120 6.08 -3.90 0.47
N SER A 121 7.31 -3.85 0.96
CA SER A 121 8.02 -5.03 1.44
C SER A 121 8.08 -5.06 2.97
N GLN A 122 8.48 -6.21 3.52
CA GLN A 122 8.58 -6.44 4.96
C GLN A 122 9.45 -5.40 5.69
N PHE A 123 9.15 -5.22 6.98
CA PHE A 123 9.86 -4.33 7.90
C PHE A 123 9.86 -2.85 7.49
N THR A 124 8.94 -2.46 6.61
CA THR A 124 8.76 -1.05 6.24
C THR A 124 8.00 -0.31 7.34
N THR A 125 8.49 0.88 7.69
CA THR A 125 7.82 1.79 8.62
C THR A 125 7.51 3.11 7.93
N ILE A 126 6.23 3.50 7.93
CA ILE A 126 5.75 4.81 7.54
C ILE A 126 5.22 5.49 8.80
N GLY A 127 6.10 6.23 9.48
CA GLY A 127 5.86 6.78 10.81
C GLY A 127 5.72 8.28 10.83
N SER A 128 5.02 8.77 11.85
CA SER A 128 4.98 10.19 12.21
C SER A 128 4.60 10.35 13.68
N ASN A 129 5.22 11.30 14.35
CA ASN A 129 4.93 11.69 15.73
C ASN A 129 4.36 13.10 15.83
N GLU A 130 4.67 13.99 14.88
CA GLU A 130 4.39 15.42 15.04
C GLU A 130 3.23 15.91 14.16
N LYS A 131 3.25 15.59 12.86
CA LYS A 131 2.29 16.14 11.90
C LYS A 131 1.49 15.04 11.21
N ARG A 132 1.95 14.67 10.05
CA ARG A 132 1.39 13.60 9.21
C ARG A 132 2.53 12.70 8.74
N ALA A 133 2.19 11.48 8.39
CA ALA A 133 3.13 10.56 7.78
C ALA A 133 3.29 10.85 6.29
N ALA A 134 4.21 10.12 5.67
CA ALA A 134 4.55 10.29 4.26
C ALA A 134 3.33 10.21 3.33
N MET A 135 3.40 11.01 2.27
CA MET A 135 2.53 10.91 1.08
C MET A 135 3.31 10.25 -0.04
N ILE A 136 2.78 9.14 -0.56
CA ILE A 136 3.44 8.30 -1.56
C ILE A 136 2.59 8.28 -2.82
N GLY A 137 3.23 8.58 -3.95
CA GLY A 137 2.60 8.64 -5.27
C GLY A 137 2.22 7.27 -5.84
N ASP A 138 1.79 7.27 -7.09
CA ASP A 138 1.40 6.07 -7.82
C ASP A 138 2.62 5.27 -8.29
N ASN A 139 2.46 3.95 -8.41
CA ASN A 139 3.48 3.03 -8.95
C ASN A 139 4.82 3.09 -8.21
N VAL A 140 4.82 3.33 -6.91
CA VAL A 140 6.04 3.37 -6.09
C VAL A 140 6.39 1.97 -5.60
N TYR A 141 7.67 1.60 -5.73
CA TYR A 141 8.22 0.40 -5.11
C TYR A 141 8.94 0.76 -3.82
N ILE A 142 8.59 0.09 -2.73
CA ILE A 142 9.20 0.26 -1.42
C ILE A 142 9.87 -1.05 -1.03
N GLY A 143 11.21 -1.04 -1.01
CA GLY A 143 12.03 -2.18 -0.64
C GLY A 143 11.91 -2.55 0.84
N PRO A 144 12.46 -3.71 1.25
CA PRO A 144 12.42 -4.15 2.64
C PRO A 144 13.19 -3.21 3.57
N SER A 145 12.73 -3.13 4.82
CA SER A 145 13.37 -2.35 5.89
C SER A 145 13.50 -0.85 5.60
N VAL A 146 12.61 -0.30 4.78
CA VAL A 146 12.57 1.16 4.51
C VAL A 146 11.86 1.88 5.65
N CYS A 147 12.40 3.03 6.08
CA CYS A 147 11.75 3.92 7.03
C CYS A 147 11.50 5.29 6.40
N PHE A 148 10.24 5.71 6.38
CA PHE A 148 9.85 7.08 6.05
C PHE A 148 9.65 7.85 7.35
N ILE A 149 10.29 9.00 7.44
CA ILE A 149 10.28 9.82 8.65
C ILE A 149 9.47 11.08 8.39
N GLU A 150 8.38 11.22 9.14
CA GLU A 150 7.49 12.38 9.11
C GLU A 150 6.88 12.65 7.72
N ASP A 151 6.54 13.89 7.46
CA ASP A 151 5.80 14.41 6.33
C ASP A 151 6.68 14.54 5.06
N VAL A 152 7.14 13.40 4.53
CA VAL A 152 7.89 13.38 3.26
C VAL A 152 6.97 13.05 2.09
N LYS A 153 7.26 13.60 0.91
CA LYS A 153 6.54 13.37 -0.34
C LYS A 153 7.37 12.48 -1.25
N ILE A 154 6.77 11.42 -1.73
CA ILE A 154 7.41 10.47 -2.65
C ILE A 154 6.67 10.56 -3.98
N GLY A 155 7.35 11.04 -5.01
CA GLY A 155 6.79 11.18 -6.35
C GLY A 155 6.44 9.84 -7.00
N SER A 156 5.52 9.87 -7.96
CA SER A 156 5.08 8.68 -8.68
C SER A 156 6.23 7.98 -9.41
N ASN A 157 6.13 6.67 -9.58
CA ASN A 157 7.13 5.79 -10.20
C ASN A 157 8.48 5.75 -9.47
N ALA A 158 8.62 6.32 -8.27
CA ALA A 158 9.85 6.23 -7.51
C ALA A 158 10.16 4.80 -7.05
N THR A 159 11.43 4.50 -6.89
CA THR A 159 11.92 3.24 -6.32
C THR A 159 12.74 3.52 -5.08
N ILE A 160 12.30 3.00 -3.95
CA ILE A 160 12.99 3.15 -2.66
C ILE A 160 13.73 1.85 -2.36
N GLY A 161 15.06 1.93 -2.39
CA GLY A 161 15.92 0.77 -2.17
C GLY A 161 15.85 0.23 -0.73
N ALA A 162 16.17 -1.04 -0.58
CA ALA A 162 16.14 -1.73 0.73
C ALA A 162 17.00 -1.00 1.78
N GLY A 163 16.50 -0.93 3.02
CA GLY A 163 17.18 -0.29 4.15
C GLY A 163 17.28 1.24 4.08
N ALA A 164 16.60 1.88 3.14
CA ALA A 164 16.64 3.33 3.01
C ALA A 164 15.94 4.05 4.17
N ILE A 165 16.56 5.12 4.68
CA ILE A 165 15.96 6.04 5.65
C ILE A 165 15.61 7.34 4.92
N VAL A 166 14.32 7.51 4.59
CA VAL A 166 13.82 8.62 3.79
C VAL A 166 13.41 9.77 4.70
N LYS A 167 14.17 10.87 4.69
CA LYS A 167 13.97 12.07 5.52
C LYS A 167 13.70 13.33 4.70
N LYS A 168 13.66 13.22 3.39
CA LYS A 168 13.41 14.31 2.46
C LYS A 168 12.52 13.82 1.33
N ASP A 169 11.88 14.74 0.66
CA ASP A 169 11.07 14.46 -0.52
C ASP A 169 11.90 13.75 -1.60
N VAL A 170 11.24 12.84 -2.32
CA VAL A 170 11.81 12.09 -3.43
C VAL A 170 11.07 12.47 -4.70
N ALA A 171 11.81 12.87 -5.72
CA ALA A 171 11.22 13.24 -7.00
C ALA A 171 10.55 12.06 -7.69
N GLU A 172 9.61 12.33 -8.58
CA GLU A 172 9.04 11.29 -9.42
C GLU A 172 10.11 10.68 -10.34
N ASN A 173 9.90 9.41 -10.69
CA ASN A 173 10.84 8.65 -11.54
C ASN A 173 12.25 8.51 -10.96
N SER A 174 12.48 8.81 -9.68
CA SER A 174 13.77 8.67 -9.00
C SER A 174 13.99 7.31 -8.38
N VAL A 175 15.24 6.94 -8.22
CA VAL A 175 15.69 5.79 -7.43
C VAL A 175 16.54 6.29 -6.28
N VAL A 176 16.12 5.99 -5.04
CA VAL A 176 16.85 6.41 -3.84
C VAL A 176 17.23 5.21 -2.97
N ALA A 177 18.36 5.28 -2.30
CA ALA A 177 18.82 4.27 -1.34
C ALA A 177 19.74 4.86 -0.27
N GLY A 178 19.98 4.09 0.79
CA GLY A 178 20.96 4.42 1.84
C GLY A 178 20.36 5.12 3.07
N ASN A 179 21.21 5.42 4.03
CA ASN A 179 20.88 6.12 5.29
C ASN A 179 21.82 7.32 5.50
N PRO A 180 21.36 8.59 5.36
CA PRO A 180 20.04 8.96 4.82
C PRO A 180 19.91 8.60 3.33
N ALA A 181 18.67 8.40 2.88
CA ALA A 181 18.39 8.10 1.48
C ALA A 181 18.87 9.23 0.56
N LYS A 182 19.58 8.85 -0.50
CA LYS A 182 20.04 9.75 -1.56
C LYS A 182 19.68 9.17 -2.91
N GLU A 183 19.48 10.02 -3.88
CA GLU A 183 19.29 9.60 -5.26
C GLU A 183 20.54 8.87 -5.74
N ILE A 184 20.34 7.69 -6.32
CA ILE A 184 21.40 6.92 -6.96
C ILE A 184 21.22 6.99 -8.47
N SER A 185 22.34 7.21 -9.20
CA SER A 185 22.34 7.32 -10.66
C SER A 185 21.59 6.15 -11.29
N ALA A 186 20.51 6.44 -11.98
CA ALA A 186 19.54 5.45 -12.38
C ALA A 186 19.94 4.74 -13.67
N LYS A 187 20.65 3.62 -13.53
CA LYS A 187 20.54 2.53 -14.51
C LYS A 187 19.28 1.67 -14.30
N VAL A 188 18.44 2.05 -13.34
CA VAL A 188 17.19 1.33 -13.00
C VAL A 188 16.04 2.09 -13.63
N THR A 189 15.30 1.45 -14.52
CA THR A 189 14.10 2.02 -15.12
C THR A 189 13.08 2.29 -14.02
N PRO A 190 12.58 3.53 -13.87
CA PRO A 190 11.54 3.85 -12.91
C PRO A 190 10.33 2.94 -13.04
N GLY A 191 9.78 2.49 -11.92
CA GLY A 191 8.64 1.56 -11.92
C GLY A 191 8.94 0.14 -12.39
N LYS A 192 10.21 -0.25 -12.57
CA LYS A 192 10.64 -1.60 -13.01
C LYS A 192 10.03 -2.73 -12.17
N TYR A 193 9.86 -2.51 -10.87
CA TYR A 193 9.35 -3.53 -9.95
C TYR A 193 7.82 -3.50 -9.80
N ILE A 194 7.13 -2.63 -10.55
CA ILE A 194 5.68 -2.53 -10.51
C ILE A 194 5.09 -3.28 -11.71
N ASN A 195 4.76 -4.54 -11.47
CA ASN A 195 4.13 -5.41 -12.46
C ASN A 195 2.60 -5.35 -12.34
N ASN A 196 1.87 -5.83 -13.35
CA ASN A 196 0.41 -6.00 -13.32
C ASN A 196 -0.33 -4.74 -12.83
N LYS A 197 -0.01 -3.57 -13.36
CA LYS A 197 -0.67 -2.31 -12.96
C LYS A 197 -2.18 -2.41 -13.21
N TRP A 198 -2.94 -2.12 -12.16
CA TRP A 198 -4.38 -1.92 -12.29
C TRP A 198 -4.66 -0.56 -12.93
N VAL A 199 -5.51 -0.55 -13.95
CA VAL A 199 -5.94 0.64 -14.72
C VAL A 199 -7.46 0.68 -14.81
#